data_31b5c33e588223cc3e7be1cee0c2d57b
#
_entry.id   31b5c33e588223cc3e7be1cee0c2d57b
#
_cell.length_a   1.000
_cell.length_b   1.000
_cell.length_c   1.000
_cell.angle_alpha   90.00
_cell.angle_beta   90.00
_cell.angle_gamma   90.00
#
_symmetry.space_group_name_H-M   'P 1'
#
loop_
_entity.id
_entity.type
_entity.pdbx_description
1 polymer ?
#
loop_
_entity_poly.entity_id
_entity_poly.type
_entity_poly.pdbx_seq_one_letter_code
_entity_poly.pdbx_strand_id
1 'polypeptide(L)'
;PFCIWQMKNFYDTIPESIEEAAAMDGCTPGQTFRRVVLPISAQGLAVTALFSFAAAWNEYVVAAILMQDSSRFTLPVGLRLLHNDSMAGEAGLFAAGALLVTLPILVLYILLSRFLVARVQDISLRN
;
A
#
# COMPACT_ATOMS: atom_id res chain seq x y z
N PRO A 1 2.69 12.40 5.37
CA PRO A 1 3.00 13.27 4.22
C PRO A 1 2.98 12.52 2.90
N PHE A 2 3.61 11.32 2.80
CA PHE A 2 3.72 10.53 1.58
C PHE A 2 2.36 10.23 0.93
N CYS A 3 1.39 9.70 1.69
CA CYS A 3 0.06 9.34 1.18
C CYS A 3 -0.69 10.55 0.60
N ILE A 4 -0.57 11.70 1.27
CA ILE A 4 -1.21 12.94 0.82
C ILE A 4 -0.61 13.40 -0.51
N TRP A 5 0.72 13.40 -0.61
CA TRP A 5 1.44 13.76 -1.82
C TRP A 5 1.12 12.80 -2.98
N GLN A 6 1.13 11.49 -2.71
CA GLN A 6 0.82 10.46 -3.70
C GLN A 6 -0.61 10.60 -4.23
N MET A 7 -1.59 10.77 -3.33
CA MET A 7 -2.98 10.96 -3.72
C MET A 7 -3.21 12.27 -4.45
N LYS A 8 -2.54 13.36 -4.01
CA LYS A 8 -2.60 14.63 -4.74
C LYS A 8 -2.14 14.46 -6.19
N ASN A 9 -0.96 13.88 -6.40
CA ASN A 9 -0.45 13.63 -7.75
C ASN A 9 -1.40 12.78 -8.60
N PHE A 10 -2.08 11.81 -7.97
CA PHE A 10 -3.09 11.01 -8.67
C PHE A 10 -4.31 11.85 -9.05
N TYR A 11 -4.84 12.68 -8.14
CA TYR A 11 -5.98 13.56 -8.43
C TYR A 11 -5.66 14.58 -9.52
N ASP A 12 -4.45 15.11 -9.55
CA ASP A 12 -4.00 16.05 -10.59
C ASP A 12 -3.98 15.41 -12.00
N THR A 13 -4.04 14.08 -12.11
CA THR A 13 -4.16 13.38 -13.41
C THR A 13 -5.61 13.21 -13.89
N ILE A 14 -6.60 13.47 -13.04
CA ILE A 14 -8.01 13.36 -13.39
C ILE A 14 -8.40 14.63 -14.16
N PRO A 15 -8.90 14.52 -15.41
CA PRO A 15 -9.34 15.68 -16.17
C PRO A 15 -10.51 16.41 -15.50
N GLU A 16 -10.44 17.74 -15.41
CA GLU A 16 -11.54 18.58 -14.87
C GLU A 16 -12.85 18.40 -15.63
N SER A 17 -12.77 18.05 -16.92
CA SER A 17 -13.95 17.78 -17.75
C SER A 17 -14.86 16.69 -17.21
N ILE A 18 -14.33 15.75 -16.41
CA ILE A 18 -15.13 14.69 -15.78
C ILE A 18 -15.99 15.28 -14.65
N GLU A 19 -15.45 16.20 -13.90
CA GLU A 19 -16.17 16.90 -12.83
C GLU A 19 -17.20 17.88 -13.40
N GLU A 20 -16.85 18.60 -14.47
CA GLU A 20 -17.75 19.48 -15.20
C GLU A 20 -18.93 18.70 -15.79
N ALA A 21 -18.68 17.56 -16.41
CA ALA A 21 -19.75 16.69 -16.93
C ALA A 21 -20.71 16.22 -15.83
N ALA A 22 -20.18 15.82 -14.68
CA ALA A 22 -21.00 15.44 -13.53
C ALA A 22 -21.83 16.62 -12.98
N ALA A 23 -21.28 17.85 -13.01
CA ALA A 23 -22.00 19.05 -12.62
C ALA A 23 -23.12 19.37 -13.62
N MET A 24 -22.90 19.19 -14.93
CA MET A 24 -23.93 19.34 -15.97
C MET A 24 -25.07 18.33 -15.80
N ASP A 25 -24.77 17.11 -15.30
CA ASP A 25 -25.75 16.08 -14.94
C ASP A 25 -26.49 16.38 -13.63
N GLY A 26 -26.24 17.56 -13.00
CA GLY A 26 -26.92 18.01 -11.78
C GLY A 26 -26.36 17.43 -10.48
N CYS A 27 -25.16 16.85 -10.51
CA CYS A 27 -24.51 16.36 -9.29
C CYS A 27 -24.03 17.52 -8.43
N THR A 28 -24.29 17.43 -7.12
CA THR A 28 -23.62 18.32 -6.14
C THR A 28 -22.14 17.93 -6.00
N PRO A 29 -21.23 18.82 -5.54
CA PRO A 29 -19.81 18.51 -5.38
C PRO A 29 -19.54 17.25 -4.56
N GLY A 30 -20.33 17.00 -3.49
CA GLY A 30 -20.23 15.79 -2.68
C GLY A 30 -20.69 14.52 -3.42
N GLN A 31 -21.67 14.65 -4.30
CA GLN A 31 -22.12 13.54 -5.17
C GLN A 31 -21.09 13.24 -6.25
N THR A 32 -20.52 14.26 -6.88
CA THR A 32 -19.44 14.14 -7.85
C THR A 32 -18.25 13.40 -7.23
N PHE A 33 -17.82 13.82 -6.05
CA PHE A 33 -16.72 13.15 -5.34
C PHE A 33 -17.03 11.67 -5.08
N ARG A 34 -18.19 11.34 -4.51
CA ARG A 34 -18.51 9.95 -4.11
C ARG A 34 -18.84 9.03 -5.28
N ARG A 35 -19.49 9.55 -6.33
CA ARG A 35 -19.99 8.72 -7.45
C ARG A 35 -19.03 8.66 -8.62
N VAL A 36 -18.18 9.69 -8.80
CA VAL A 36 -17.30 9.83 -9.96
C VAL A 36 -15.84 9.78 -9.55
N VAL A 37 -15.37 10.73 -8.74
CA VAL A 37 -13.96 10.89 -8.40
C VAL A 37 -13.43 9.72 -7.56
N LEU A 38 -14.15 9.32 -6.52
CA LEU A 38 -13.72 8.26 -5.61
C LEU A 38 -13.59 6.88 -6.29
N PRO A 39 -14.53 6.43 -7.14
CA PRO A 39 -14.38 5.19 -7.89
C PRO A 39 -13.22 5.21 -8.89
N ILE A 40 -12.96 6.35 -9.55
CA ILE A 40 -11.81 6.53 -10.45
C ILE A 40 -10.52 6.47 -9.64
N SER A 41 -10.50 7.09 -8.46
CA SER A 41 -9.34 7.15 -7.57
C SER A 41 -9.03 5.82 -6.87
N ALA A 42 -9.86 4.80 -7.01
CA ALA A 42 -9.66 3.50 -6.35
C ALA A 42 -8.31 2.87 -6.69
N GLN A 43 -7.77 3.09 -7.89
CA GLN A 43 -6.44 2.63 -8.28
C GLN A 43 -5.34 3.37 -7.50
N GLY A 44 -5.40 4.69 -7.44
CA GLY A 44 -4.46 5.50 -6.66
C GLY A 44 -4.50 5.16 -5.17
N LEU A 45 -5.70 4.95 -4.62
CA LEU A 45 -5.89 4.51 -3.24
C LEU A 45 -5.27 3.15 -2.96
N ALA A 46 -5.45 2.18 -3.87
CA ALA A 46 -4.88 0.84 -3.75
C ALA A 46 -3.34 0.88 -3.73
N VAL A 47 -2.73 1.62 -4.66
CA VAL A 47 -1.27 1.81 -4.71
C VAL A 47 -0.76 2.51 -3.46
N THR A 48 -1.42 3.59 -3.03
CA THR A 48 -1.07 4.33 -1.81
C THR A 48 -1.17 3.44 -0.57
N ALA A 49 -2.22 2.63 -0.46
CA ALA A 49 -2.40 1.70 0.64
C ALA A 49 -1.28 0.64 0.69
N LEU A 50 -0.89 0.08 -0.47
CA LEU A 50 0.20 -0.89 -0.55
C LEU A 50 1.52 -0.29 -0.07
N PHE A 51 1.90 0.89 -0.56
CA PHE A 51 3.15 1.55 -0.16
C PHE A 51 3.13 1.95 1.31
N SER A 52 2.01 2.44 1.82
CA SER A 52 1.87 2.81 3.23
C SER A 52 1.98 1.60 4.14
N PHE A 53 1.34 0.49 3.77
CA PHE A 53 1.46 -0.77 4.49
C PHE A 53 2.91 -1.28 4.46
N ALA A 54 3.55 -1.31 3.29
CA ALA A 54 4.93 -1.77 3.16
C ALA A 54 5.91 -0.91 3.99
N ALA A 55 5.73 0.42 3.99
CA ALA A 55 6.53 1.33 4.80
C ALA A 55 6.36 1.08 6.29
N ALA A 56 5.12 0.94 6.77
CA ALA A 56 4.83 0.65 8.17
C ALA A 56 5.28 -0.75 8.60
N TRP A 57 5.13 -1.74 7.71
CA TRP A 57 5.55 -3.12 7.97
C TRP A 57 7.06 -3.28 8.06
N ASN A 58 7.81 -2.55 7.24
CA ASN A 58 9.29 -2.58 7.25
C ASN A 58 9.91 -1.55 8.20
N GLU A 59 9.08 -0.86 9.01
CA GLU A 59 9.61 0.11 9.96
C GLU A 59 10.48 -0.62 11.01
N TYR A 60 11.75 -0.27 11.02
CA TYR A 60 12.77 -0.87 11.87
C TYR A 60 13.36 0.14 12.86
N VAL A 61 13.65 1.36 12.39
CA VAL A 61 14.49 2.31 13.15
C VAL A 61 13.79 2.78 14.42
N VAL A 62 12.54 3.23 14.30
CA VAL A 62 11.75 3.70 15.44
C VAL A 62 11.43 2.54 16.38
N ALA A 63 11.06 1.38 15.82
CA ALA A 63 10.78 0.18 16.60
C ALA A 63 12.01 -0.28 17.40
N ALA A 64 13.19 -0.30 16.79
CA ALA A 64 14.44 -0.69 17.46
C ALA A 64 14.86 0.27 18.60
N ILE A 65 14.52 1.57 18.47
CA ILE A 65 14.82 2.56 19.51
C ILE A 65 13.81 2.49 20.67
N LEU A 66 12.53 2.31 20.36
CA LEU A 66 11.46 2.36 21.36
C LEU A 66 11.25 1.04 22.10
N MET A 67 11.51 -0.09 21.45
CA MET A 67 11.29 -1.41 22.03
C MET A 67 12.54 -1.89 22.75
N GLN A 68 12.46 -1.98 24.07
CA GLN A 68 13.54 -2.48 24.93
C GLN A 68 13.32 -3.93 25.38
N ASP A 69 12.11 -4.42 25.25
CA ASP A 69 11.73 -5.78 25.66
C ASP A 69 11.74 -6.72 24.44
N SER A 70 12.60 -7.74 24.49
CA SER A 70 12.74 -8.73 23.41
C SER A 70 11.45 -9.50 23.10
N SER A 71 10.56 -9.65 24.08
CA SER A 71 9.26 -10.31 23.90
C SER A 71 8.27 -9.52 23.01
N ARG A 72 8.56 -8.24 22.76
CA ARG A 72 7.71 -7.31 22.02
C ARG A 72 8.30 -6.84 20.70
N PHE A 73 9.45 -7.36 20.31
CA PHE A 73 10.09 -6.95 19.06
C PHE A 73 9.21 -7.20 17.83
N THR A 74 9.22 -6.24 16.91
CA THR A 74 8.65 -6.45 15.57
C THR A 74 9.51 -7.44 14.80
N LEU A 75 8.91 -8.09 13.82
CA LEU A 75 9.60 -9.10 13.00
C LEU A 75 10.89 -8.57 12.34
N PRO A 76 10.93 -7.35 11.76
CA PRO A 76 12.17 -6.76 11.25
C PRO A 76 13.26 -6.54 12.31
N VAL A 77 12.87 -6.13 13.52
CA VAL A 77 13.81 -5.95 14.64
C VAL A 77 14.40 -7.28 15.08
N GLY A 78 13.54 -8.29 15.27
CA GLY A 78 13.98 -9.64 15.65
C GLY A 78 14.90 -10.26 14.59
N LEU A 79 14.58 -10.08 13.31
CA LEU A 79 15.40 -10.60 12.21
C LEU A 79 16.79 -9.96 12.15
N ARG A 80 16.89 -8.67 12.46
CA ARG A 80 18.18 -7.96 12.53
C ARG A 80 19.05 -8.45 13.67
N LEU A 81 18.47 -8.77 14.83
CA LEU A 81 19.20 -9.33 15.96
C LEU A 81 19.74 -10.73 15.66
N LEU A 82 18.92 -11.58 15.03
CA LEU A 82 19.36 -12.90 14.56
C LEU A 82 20.56 -12.79 13.61
N HIS A 83 20.60 -11.78 12.75
CA HIS A 83 21.73 -11.57 11.84
C HIS A 83 23.03 -11.19 12.57
N ASN A 84 22.94 -10.40 13.65
CA ASN A 84 24.11 -9.97 14.40
C ASN A 84 24.71 -11.06 15.28
N ASP A 85 23.87 -11.96 15.80
CA ASP A 85 24.30 -13.05 16.70
C ASP A 85 24.74 -14.32 15.94
N SER A 86 24.49 -14.40 14.64
CA SER A 86 24.72 -15.62 13.85
C SER A 86 26.19 -15.80 13.47
N MET A 87 26.90 -16.57 14.23
CA MET A 87 28.00 -17.36 13.70
C MET A 87 27.40 -18.53 12.88
N ALA A 88 27.64 -18.56 11.58
CA ALA A 88 27.53 -19.67 10.59
C ALA A 88 26.42 -20.75 10.71
N GLY A 89 25.71 -20.87 11.82
CA GLY A 89 24.70 -21.95 12.03
C GLY A 89 23.24 -21.56 11.80
N GLU A 90 22.90 -20.27 11.74
CA GLU A 90 21.51 -19.80 11.75
C GLU A 90 21.04 -19.17 10.42
N ALA A 91 21.81 -19.37 9.35
CA ALA A 91 21.42 -18.87 8.01
C ALA A 91 20.04 -19.36 7.57
N GLY A 92 19.66 -20.56 7.95
CA GLY A 92 18.32 -21.11 7.66
C GLY A 92 17.21 -20.40 8.44
N LEU A 93 17.44 -20.06 9.70
CA LEU A 93 16.47 -19.33 10.51
C LEU A 93 16.30 -17.88 10.02
N PHE A 94 17.40 -17.24 9.65
CA PHE A 94 17.36 -15.91 9.02
C PHE A 94 16.59 -15.94 7.69
N ALA A 95 16.86 -16.93 6.83
CA ALA A 95 16.14 -17.09 5.56
C ALA A 95 14.64 -17.32 5.76
N ALA A 96 14.25 -18.17 6.72
CA ALA A 96 12.86 -18.39 7.08
C ALA A 96 12.17 -17.11 7.59
N GLY A 97 12.85 -16.35 8.44
CA GLY A 97 12.37 -15.06 8.93
C GLY A 97 12.21 -14.03 7.81
N ALA A 98 13.14 -13.96 6.87
CA ALA A 98 13.05 -13.08 5.69
C ALA A 98 11.84 -13.43 4.80
N LEU A 99 11.55 -14.71 4.62
CA LEU A 99 10.34 -15.16 3.91
C LEU A 99 9.07 -14.72 4.64
N LEU A 100 9.03 -14.85 5.98
CA LEU A 100 7.89 -14.42 6.78
C LEU A 100 7.66 -12.89 6.71
N VAL A 101 8.73 -12.08 6.66
CA VAL A 101 8.62 -10.63 6.47
C VAL A 101 8.05 -10.29 5.08
N THR A 102 8.46 -11.02 4.05
CA THR A 102 8.06 -10.75 2.67
C THR A 102 6.63 -11.20 2.36
N LEU A 103 6.16 -12.27 3.00
CA LEU A 103 4.90 -12.94 2.67
C LEU A 103 3.67 -12.00 2.77
N PRO A 104 3.46 -11.21 3.84
CA PRO A 104 2.27 -10.33 3.93
C PRO A 104 2.25 -9.26 2.84
N ILE A 105 3.41 -8.70 2.49
CA ILE A 105 3.52 -7.70 1.42
C ILE A 105 3.19 -8.34 0.07
N LEU A 106 3.70 -9.54 -0.18
CA LEU A 106 3.44 -10.29 -1.41
C LEU A 106 1.95 -10.64 -1.55
N VAL A 107 1.32 -11.12 -0.48
CA VAL A 107 -0.12 -11.42 -0.47
C VAL A 107 -0.93 -10.17 -0.75
N LEU A 108 -0.63 -9.07 -0.09
CA LEU A 108 -1.32 -7.80 -0.31
C LEU A 108 -1.14 -7.31 -1.74
N TYR A 109 0.08 -7.41 -2.29
CA TYR A 109 0.37 -7.05 -3.68
C TYR A 109 -0.47 -7.88 -4.66
N ILE A 110 -0.54 -9.20 -4.49
CA ILE A 110 -1.31 -10.10 -5.36
C ILE A 110 -2.81 -9.76 -5.29
N LEU A 111 -3.35 -9.50 -4.10
CA LEU A 111 -4.75 -9.12 -3.92
C LEU A 111 -5.06 -7.79 -4.62
N LEU A 112 -4.21 -6.78 -4.43
CA LEU A 112 -4.39 -5.47 -5.05
C LEU A 112 -4.19 -5.53 -6.57
N SER A 113 -3.20 -6.24 -7.06
CA SER A 113 -2.95 -6.37 -8.51
C SER A 113 -4.13 -7.03 -9.22
N ARG A 114 -4.73 -8.06 -8.64
CA ARG A 114 -5.95 -8.69 -9.16
C ARG A 114 -7.13 -7.70 -9.22
N PHE A 115 -7.29 -6.90 -8.17
CA PHE A 115 -8.33 -5.87 -8.13
C PHE A 115 -8.12 -4.79 -9.19
N LEU A 116 -6.88 -4.35 -9.41
CA LEU A 116 -6.54 -3.35 -10.42
C LEU A 116 -6.76 -3.88 -11.85
N VAL A 117 -6.30 -5.10 -12.14
CA VAL A 117 -6.44 -5.71 -13.48
C VAL A 117 -7.90 -5.97 -13.81
N ALA A 118 -8.71 -6.46 -12.87
CA ALA A 118 -10.13 -6.71 -13.09
C ALA A 118 -10.88 -5.43 -13.49
N ARG A 119 -10.53 -4.27 -12.89
CA ARG A 119 -11.15 -2.97 -13.23
C ARG A 119 -10.75 -2.46 -14.61
N VAL A 120 -9.50 -2.67 -15.03
CA VAL A 120 -9.02 -2.24 -16.36
C VAL A 120 -9.70 -3.05 -17.47
N GLN A 121 -9.91 -4.34 -17.26
CA GLN A 121 -10.59 -5.21 -18.23
C GLN A 121 -12.07 -4.84 -18.40
N ASP A 122 -12.78 -4.46 -17.35
CA ASP A 122 -14.19 -4.06 -17.40
C ASP A 122 -14.39 -2.78 -18.23
N ILE A 123 -13.42 -1.87 -18.19
CA ILE A 123 -13.45 -0.63 -19.00
C ILE A 123 -13.14 -0.93 -20.47
N SER A 124 -12.24 -1.87 -20.75
CA SER A 124 -11.82 -2.22 -22.11
C SER A 124 -12.90 -3.02 -22.88
N LEU A 125 -13.78 -3.73 -22.19
CA LEU A 125 -14.87 -4.52 -22.82
C LEU A 125 -16.14 -3.71 -23.10
N ARG A 126 -16.21 -2.45 -22.65
CA ARG A 126 -17.36 -1.56 -22.88
C ARG A 126 -17.18 -0.57 -24.04
N ASN A 127 -16.03 -0.59 -24.71
CA ASN A 127 -15.76 0.12 -25.97
C ASN A 127 -15.76 -0.86 -27.15
#